data_32ee0a8c7dab2b5ce6ef66b7d94f3987
#
_entry.id   32ee0a8c7dab2b5ce6ef66b7d94f3987
#
_cell.length_a   1.000
_cell.length_b   1.000
_cell.length_c   1.000
_cell.angle_alpha   90.00
_cell.angle_beta   90.00
_cell.angle_gamma   90.00
#
_symmetry.space_group_name_H-M   'P 1'
#
loop_
_entity.id
_entity.type
_entity.pdbx_description
1 polymer ?
#
loop_
_entity_poly.entity_id
_entity_poly.type
_entity_poly.pdbx_seq_one_letter_code
_entity_poly.pdbx_strand_id
1 'polypeptide(L)'
;MAMPELLTEVNVVSTTVRLLLALVCGGILGIERGRKKRPAGFRTYMLVCIGSTLVMITSQYICSLYQNSDPARMSAQVISGIGFLGAGTIIVTGRNRVMGLTTAAGLWASACIGLSIGIGFYSGAIIGCILIFFVMSVLHRLDERVISSVKIINLYVELSQMSDVGHLMRFAKEQDLKVNDVEFVRGKSASGLALTLTLKFPKCYTQIEIIELFSTIEGVTYMEVI
;
A
#
# COMPACT_ATOMS: atom_id res chain seq x y z
N MET A 1 -13.22 -25.89 -23.23
CA MET A 1 -14.63 -25.60 -23.01
C MET A 1 -14.94 -24.36 -23.84
N ALA A 2 -15.61 -24.57 -25.01
CA ALA A 2 -15.93 -23.45 -25.91
C ALA A 2 -16.91 -22.53 -25.20
N MET A 3 -16.54 -21.25 -25.06
CA MET A 3 -17.44 -20.24 -24.53
C MET A 3 -18.57 -20.01 -25.59
N PRO A 4 -19.81 -19.82 -25.15
CA PRO A 4 -20.87 -19.52 -26.08
C PRO A 4 -20.51 -18.25 -26.86
N GLU A 5 -20.66 -18.29 -28.18
CA GLU A 5 -20.36 -17.20 -29.13
C GLU A 5 -21.00 -15.87 -28.68
N LEU A 6 -22.11 -15.96 -27.95
CA LEU A 6 -22.82 -14.82 -27.36
C LEU A 6 -21.96 -13.94 -26.41
N LEU A 7 -20.91 -14.51 -25.83
CA LEU A 7 -20.03 -13.78 -24.88
C LEU A 7 -18.70 -13.31 -25.51
N THR A 8 -18.43 -13.74 -26.76
CA THR A 8 -17.19 -13.32 -27.46
C THR A 8 -17.41 -12.04 -28.26
N GLU A 9 -18.61 -11.85 -28.84
CA GLU A 9 -18.95 -10.66 -29.58
C GLU A 9 -19.39 -9.49 -28.68
N VAL A 10 -19.21 -8.26 -29.19
CA VAL A 10 -19.65 -7.05 -28.47
C VAL A 10 -21.16 -6.87 -28.73
N ASN A 11 -21.96 -7.31 -27.78
CA ASN A 11 -23.41 -7.13 -27.75
C ASN A 11 -23.85 -6.66 -26.34
N VAL A 12 -25.12 -6.27 -26.21
CA VAL A 12 -25.64 -5.73 -24.92
C VAL A 12 -25.49 -6.72 -23.78
N VAL A 13 -25.74 -8.01 -24.01
CA VAL A 13 -25.63 -9.05 -22.98
C VAL A 13 -24.17 -9.25 -22.56
N SER A 14 -23.27 -9.43 -23.52
CA SER A 14 -21.82 -9.57 -23.27
C SER A 14 -21.26 -8.35 -22.55
N THR A 15 -21.60 -7.15 -22.99
CA THR A 15 -21.17 -5.91 -22.34
C THR A 15 -21.63 -5.82 -20.89
N THR A 16 -22.90 -6.14 -20.63
CA THR A 16 -23.45 -6.12 -19.26
C THR A 16 -22.75 -7.13 -18.37
N VAL A 17 -22.55 -8.36 -18.82
CA VAL A 17 -21.86 -9.42 -18.07
C VAL A 17 -20.40 -9.01 -17.75
N ARG A 18 -19.69 -8.47 -18.75
CA ARG A 18 -18.30 -8.01 -18.57
C ARG A 18 -18.21 -6.88 -17.52
N LEU A 19 -19.10 -5.89 -17.59
CA LEU A 19 -19.10 -4.78 -16.64
C LEU A 19 -19.47 -5.23 -15.21
N LEU A 20 -20.45 -6.15 -15.09
CA LEU A 20 -20.80 -6.72 -13.78
C LEU A 20 -19.64 -7.56 -13.20
N LEU A 21 -18.98 -8.36 -14.04
CA LEU A 21 -17.80 -9.12 -13.60
C LEU A 21 -16.66 -8.19 -13.16
N ALA A 22 -16.42 -7.11 -13.89
CA ALA A 22 -15.42 -6.09 -13.53
C ALA A 22 -15.75 -5.41 -12.20
N LEU A 23 -17.04 -5.11 -11.97
CA LEU A 23 -17.51 -4.56 -10.71
C LEU A 23 -17.22 -5.53 -9.55
N VAL A 24 -17.51 -6.82 -9.71
CA VAL A 24 -17.25 -7.84 -8.69
C VAL A 24 -15.77 -8.02 -8.44
N CYS A 25 -14.96 -8.20 -9.48
CA CYS A 25 -13.50 -8.37 -9.33
C CYS A 25 -12.85 -7.15 -8.69
N GLY A 26 -13.14 -5.94 -9.16
CA GLY A 26 -12.65 -4.70 -8.58
C GLY A 26 -13.11 -4.52 -7.12
N GLY A 27 -14.35 -4.92 -6.83
CA GLY A 27 -14.91 -4.92 -5.48
C GLY A 27 -14.14 -5.85 -4.53
N ILE A 28 -13.91 -7.10 -4.93
CA ILE A 28 -13.16 -8.08 -4.15
C ILE A 28 -11.76 -7.54 -3.77
N LEU A 29 -11.03 -6.99 -4.75
CA LEU A 29 -9.71 -6.41 -4.51
C LEU A 29 -9.76 -5.17 -3.61
N GLY A 30 -10.81 -4.35 -3.76
CA GLY A 30 -10.95 -3.09 -3.02
C GLY A 30 -11.45 -3.26 -1.59
N ILE A 31 -12.20 -4.32 -1.24
CA ILE A 31 -12.74 -4.56 0.10
C ILE A 31 -11.63 -4.61 1.15
N GLU A 32 -10.57 -5.35 0.87
CA GLU A 32 -9.44 -5.50 1.79
C GLU A 32 -8.72 -4.17 2.02
N ARG A 33 -8.56 -3.37 0.96
CA ARG A 33 -7.96 -2.04 1.05
C ARG A 33 -8.78 -1.06 1.87
N GLY A 34 -10.09 -1.06 1.68
CA GLY A 34 -11.02 -0.24 2.43
C GLY A 34 -11.03 -0.57 3.93
N ARG A 35 -11.02 -1.85 4.29
CA ARG A 35 -10.93 -2.29 5.69
C ARG A 35 -9.65 -1.83 6.39
N LYS A 36 -8.55 -1.76 5.68
CA LYS A 36 -7.23 -1.33 6.21
C LYS A 36 -7.00 0.18 6.11
N LYS A 37 -8.02 0.97 5.81
CA LYS A 37 -7.94 2.44 5.67
C LYS A 37 -6.79 2.90 4.75
N ARG A 38 -6.56 2.17 3.64
CA ARG A 38 -5.54 2.52 2.67
C ARG A 38 -6.01 3.67 1.76
N PRO A 39 -5.09 4.42 1.11
CA PRO A 39 -5.43 5.62 0.32
C PRO A 39 -6.48 5.37 -0.77
N ALA A 40 -6.47 4.20 -1.44
CA ALA A 40 -7.49 3.78 -2.39
C ALA A 40 -8.21 2.54 -1.85
N GLY A 41 -9.55 2.62 -1.80
CA GLY A 41 -10.41 1.58 -1.25
C GLY A 41 -11.37 0.98 -2.27
N PHE A 42 -12.46 0.43 -1.78
CA PHE A 42 -13.47 -0.33 -2.51
C PHE A 42 -13.95 0.36 -3.80
N ARG A 43 -14.42 1.62 -3.68
CA ARG A 43 -14.96 2.36 -4.83
C ARG A 43 -13.90 2.61 -5.92
N THR A 44 -12.69 2.95 -5.52
CA THR A 44 -11.61 3.28 -6.45
C THR A 44 -11.21 2.07 -7.30
N TYR A 45 -11.07 0.89 -6.68
CA TYR A 45 -10.75 -0.35 -7.39
C TYR A 45 -11.85 -0.75 -8.36
N MET A 46 -13.13 -0.64 -7.95
CA MET A 46 -14.27 -0.91 -8.83
C MET A 46 -14.28 0.01 -10.04
N LEU A 47 -14.11 1.32 -9.83
CA LEU A 47 -14.12 2.31 -10.92
C LEU A 47 -12.96 2.08 -11.89
N VAL A 48 -11.77 1.75 -11.40
CA VAL A 48 -10.61 1.44 -12.25
C VAL A 48 -10.88 0.18 -13.09
N CYS A 49 -11.40 -0.89 -12.46
CA CYS A 49 -11.68 -2.13 -13.15
C CYS A 49 -12.78 -1.95 -14.24
N ILE A 50 -13.88 -1.30 -13.89
CA ILE A 50 -14.99 -1.01 -14.81
C ILE A 50 -14.52 -0.11 -15.95
N GLY A 51 -13.79 0.98 -15.64
CA GLY A 51 -13.29 1.92 -16.65
C GLY A 51 -12.35 1.24 -17.65
N SER A 52 -11.43 0.41 -17.16
CA SER A 52 -10.53 -0.36 -18.01
C SER A 52 -11.27 -1.38 -18.88
N THR A 53 -12.29 -2.04 -18.33
CA THR A 53 -13.17 -2.96 -19.06
C THR A 53 -13.91 -2.23 -20.18
N LEU A 54 -14.47 -1.06 -19.88
CA LEU A 54 -15.19 -0.25 -20.86
C LEU A 54 -14.27 0.21 -21.99
N VAL A 55 -13.05 0.65 -21.68
CA VAL A 55 -12.06 1.03 -22.71
C VAL A 55 -11.75 -0.13 -23.62
N MET A 56 -11.59 -1.36 -23.10
CA MET A 56 -11.28 -2.52 -23.91
C MET A 56 -12.48 -2.96 -24.79
N ILE A 57 -13.71 -2.91 -24.26
CA ILE A 57 -14.94 -3.16 -25.04
C ILE A 57 -15.06 -2.13 -26.16
N THR A 58 -14.81 -0.85 -25.87
CA THR A 58 -14.83 0.23 -26.85
C THR A 58 -13.78 0.00 -27.95
N SER A 59 -12.58 -0.46 -27.57
CA SER A 59 -11.52 -0.82 -28.54
C SER A 59 -11.97 -1.95 -29.47
N GLN A 60 -12.58 -3.02 -28.93
CA GLN A 60 -13.14 -4.10 -29.74
C GLN A 60 -14.24 -3.60 -30.68
N TYR A 61 -15.13 -2.73 -30.18
CA TYR A 61 -16.21 -2.16 -31.00
C TYR A 61 -15.65 -1.31 -32.16
N ILE A 62 -14.61 -0.49 -31.90
CA ILE A 62 -13.93 0.27 -32.96
C ILE A 62 -13.31 -0.68 -33.99
N CYS A 63 -12.66 -1.75 -33.57
CA CYS A 63 -12.05 -2.73 -34.46
C CYS A 63 -13.10 -3.48 -35.31
N SER A 64 -14.33 -3.68 -34.82
CA SER A 64 -15.40 -4.29 -35.58
C SER A 64 -15.94 -3.35 -36.66
N LEU A 65 -15.85 -2.04 -36.46
CA LEU A 65 -16.30 -1.02 -37.44
C LEU A 65 -15.22 -0.69 -38.48
N TYR A 66 -13.94 -0.71 -38.07
CA TYR A 66 -12.80 -0.24 -38.87
C TYR A 66 -11.71 -1.31 -38.95
N GLN A 67 -11.57 -1.95 -40.14
CA GLN A 67 -10.70 -3.12 -40.35
C GLN A 67 -9.19 -2.87 -40.10
N ASN A 68 -8.73 -1.64 -40.12
CA ASN A 68 -7.30 -1.26 -39.93
C ASN A 68 -7.03 -0.66 -38.54
N SER A 69 -7.86 -0.94 -37.55
CA SER A 69 -7.68 -0.43 -36.18
C SER A 69 -6.76 -1.33 -35.38
N ASP A 70 -5.89 -0.72 -34.59
CA ASP A 70 -5.04 -1.45 -33.64
C ASP A 70 -5.82 -1.72 -32.34
N PRO A 71 -6.12 -3.00 -32.01
CA PRO A 71 -6.88 -3.36 -30.82
C PRO A 71 -6.12 -3.10 -29.52
N ALA A 72 -4.80 -3.00 -29.56
CA ALA A 72 -3.98 -2.77 -28.37
C ALA A 72 -3.83 -1.29 -28.01
N ARG A 73 -4.14 -0.38 -28.91
CA ARG A 73 -3.83 1.05 -28.77
C ARG A 73 -4.48 1.69 -27.53
N MET A 74 -5.77 1.46 -27.33
CA MET A 74 -6.50 2.04 -26.20
C MET A 74 -6.10 1.38 -24.89
N SER A 75 -5.88 0.07 -24.86
CA SER A 75 -5.43 -0.66 -23.67
C SER A 75 -4.03 -0.24 -23.23
N ALA A 76 -3.11 0.02 -24.17
CA ALA A 76 -1.78 0.54 -23.87
C ALA A 76 -1.86 1.90 -23.16
N GLN A 77 -2.80 2.77 -23.54
CA GLN A 77 -3.01 4.06 -22.86
C GLN A 77 -3.59 3.89 -21.46
N VAL A 78 -4.43 2.89 -21.21
CA VAL A 78 -4.90 2.58 -19.85
C VAL A 78 -3.73 2.16 -18.97
N ILE A 79 -2.88 1.25 -19.44
CA ILE A 79 -1.71 0.77 -18.68
C ILE A 79 -0.74 1.91 -18.35
N SER A 80 -0.52 2.83 -19.28
CA SER A 80 0.29 4.02 -19.04
C SER A 80 -0.40 5.02 -18.11
N GLY A 81 -1.68 5.31 -18.38
CA GLY A 81 -2.45 6.33 -17.67
C GLY A 81 -2.73 5.99 -16.21
N ILE A 82 -2.89 4.71 -15.85
CA ILE A 82 -3.13 4.29 -14.47
C ILE A 82 -1.93 4.63 -13.56
N GLY A 83 -0.74 4.82 -14.12
CA GLY A 83 0.45 5.27 -13.40
C GLY A 83 0.23 6.59 -12.68
N PHE A 84 -0.55 7.52 -13.24
CA PHE A 84 -0.91 8.78 -12.60
C PHE A 84 -1.72 8.57 -11.31
N LEU A 85 -2.74 7.70 -11.34
CA LEU A 85 -3.52 7.36 -10.15
C LEU A 85 -2.65 6.61 -9.12
N GLY A 86 -1.77 5.71 -9.59
CA GLY A 86 -0.80 5.02 -8.75
C GLY A 86 0.11 6.01 -8.01
N ALA A 87 0.72 6.94 -8.73
CA ALA A 87 1.57 7.98 -8.15
C ALA A 87 0.81 8.85 -7.13
N GLY A 88 -0.45 9.18 -7.41
CA GLY A 88 -1.32 9.92 -6.48
C GLY A 88 -1.60 9.20 -5.16
N THR A 89 -1.36 7.90 -5.06
CA THR A 89 -1.50 7.13 -3.80
C THR A 89 -0.19 6.97 -3.03
N ILE A 90 0.94 7.33 -3.62
CA ILE A 90 2.27 7.20 -3.01
C ILE A 90 2.56 8.48 -2.23
N ILE A 91 2.76 8.35 -0.93
CA ILE A 91 3.03 9.45 -0.01
C ILE A 91 4.40 9.23 0.61
N VAL A 92 5.25 10.25 0.54
CA VAL A 92 6.54 10.30 1.27
C VAL A 92 6.31 11.13 2.52
N THR A 93 6.45 10.51 3.67
CA THR A 93 6.37 11.21 4.97
C THR A 93 7.74 11.72 5.37
N GLY A 94 7.80 12.78 6.21
CA GLY A 94 9.01 13.50 6.61
C GLY A 94 10.12 12.67 7.29
N ARG A 95 9.93 11.35 7.40
CA ARG A 95 10.91 10.37 7.89
C ARG A 95 11.38 9.39 6.81
N ASN A 96 11.42 9.82 5.56
CA ASN A 96 11.81 8.98 4.40
C ASN A 96 11.01 7.66 4.26
N ARG A 97 9.81 7.56 4.87
CA ARG A 97 8.94 6.39 4.72
C ARG A 97 8.04 6.59 3.52
N VAL A 98 8.18 5.71 2.54
CA VAL A 98 7.30 5.67 1.37
C VAL A 98 6.10 4.78 1.67
N MET A 99 4.90 5.35 1.63
CA MET A 99 3.63 4.65 1.83
C MET A 99 2.83 4.61 0.52
N GLY A 100 1.95 3.61 0.36
CA GLY A 100 1.05 3.54 -0.79
C GLY A 100 1.53 2.70 -1.97
N LEU A 101 2.77 2.18 -1.97
CA LEU A 101 3.31 1.36 -3.07
C LEU A 101 2.43 0.16 -3.42
N THR A 102 1.98 -0.61 -2.42
CA THR A 102 1.08 -1.76 -2.63
C THR A 102 -0.28 -1.32 -3.18
N THR A 103 -0.76 -0.14 -2.78
CA THR A 103 -2.02 0.42 -3.28
C THR A 103 -1.88 0.80 -4.75
N ALA A 104 -0.79 1.46 -5.12
CA ALA A 104 -0.47 1.82 -6.50
C ALA A 104 -0.37 0.59 -7.41
N ALA A 105 0.38 -0.43 -6.98
CA ALA A 105 0.50 -1.71 -7.69
C ALA A 105 -0.85 -2.43 -7.82
N GLY A 106 -1.69 -2.40 -6.77
CA GLY A 106 -3.02 -2.98 -6.78
C GLY A 106 -3.98 -2.28 -7.74
N LEU A 107 -3.94 -0.95 -7.85
CA LEU A 107 -4.72 -0.20 -8.84
C LEU A 107 -4.30 -0.56 -10.27
N TRP A 108 -2.99 -0.64 -10.52
CA TRP A 108 -2.46 -1.08 -11.81
C TRP A 108 -2.94 -2.50 -12.16
N ALA A 109 -2.85 -3.42 -11.22
CA ALA A 109 -3.32 -4.79 -11.39
C ALA A 109 -4.85 -4.88 -11.62
N SER A 110 -5.64 -4.04 -10.94
CA SER A 110 -7.09 -3.94 -11.15
C SER A 110 -7.44 -3.46 -12.56
N ALA A 111 -6.66 -2.52 -13.12
CA ALA A 111 -6.81 -2.09 -14.51
C ALA A 111 -6.52 -3.23 -15.49
N CYS A 112 -5.46 -4.01 -15.26
CA CYS A 112 -5.12 -5.18 -16.08
C CYS A 112 -6.24 -6.24 -16.06
N ILE A 113 -6.84 -6.50 -14.90
CA ILE A 113 -8.01 -7.40 -14.78
C ILE A 113 -9.17 -6.84 -15.60
N GLY A 114 -9.46 -5.55 -15.50
CA GLY A 114 -10.51 -4.90 -16.28
C GLY A 114 -10.30 -5.05 -17.78
N LEU A 115 -9.09 -4.83 -18.28
CA LEU A 115 -8.76 -5.06 -19.70
C LEU A 115 -8.95 -6.51 -20.11
N SER A 116 -8.53 -7.47 -19.28
CA SER A 116 -8.71 -8.91 -19.53
C SER A 116 -10.18 -9.29 -19.60
N ILE A 117 -11.03 -8.77 -18.72
CA ILE A 117 -12.48 -8.95 -18.76
C ILE A 117 -13.06 -8.31 -20.03
N GLY A 118 -12.61 -7.10 -20.35
CA GLY A 118 -13.07 -6.34 -21.48
C GLY A 118 -12.83 -7.02 -22.84
N ILE A 119 -11.69 -7.72 -23.00
CA ILE A 119 -11.41 -8.52 -24.21
C ILE A 119 -12.14 -9.88 -24.23
N GLY A 120 -12.77 -10.30 -23.12
CA GLY A 120 -13.39 -11.62 -23.00
C GLY A 120 -12.46 -12.72 -22.50
N PHE A 121 -11.24 -12.39 -22.02
CA PHE A 121 -10.30 -13.35 -21.41
C PHE A 121 -10.65 -13.62 -19.95
N TYR A 122 -11.86 -14.18 -19.71
CA TYR A 122 -12.42 -14.36 -18.36
C TYR A 122 -11.61 -15.29 -17.48
N SER A 123 -11.06 -16.38 -18.04
CA SER A 123 -10.23 -17.31 -17.27
C SER A 123 -8.98 -16.63 -16.70
N GLY A 124 -8.28 -15.85 -17.53
CA GLY A 124 -7.12 -15.08 -17.08
C GLY A 124 -7.48 -14.01 -16.06
N ALA A 125 -8.61 -13.33 -16.26
CA ALA A 125 -9.09 -12.32 -15.33
C ALA A 125 -9.43 -12.91 -13.95
N ILE A 126 -10.13 -14.05 -13.89
CA ILE A 126 -10.53 -14.71 -12.64
C ILE A 126 -9.29 -15.25 -11.89
N ILE A 127 -8.41 -15.97 -12.60
CA ILE A 127 -7.17 -16.50 -12.01
C ILE A 127 -6.31 -15.34 -11.50
N GLY A 128 -6.13 -14.29 -12.31
CA GLY A 128 -5.39 -13.10 -11.93
C GLY A 128 -6.00 -12.41 -10.69
N CYS A 129 -7.33 -12.26 -10.65
CA CYS A 129 -8.03 -11.68 -9.51
C CYS A 129 -7.80 -12.47 -8.21
N ILE A 130 -7.90 -13.80 -8.28
CA ILE A 130 -7.64 -14.67 -7.13
C ILE A 130 -6.20 -14.56 -6.64
N LEU A 131 -5.23 -14.61 -7.56
CA LEU A 131 -3.81 -14.51 -7.20
C LEU A 131 -3.47 -13.14 -6.61
N ILE A 132 -3.95 -12.05 -7.21
CA ILE A 132 -3.71 -10.69 -6.70
C ILE A 132 -4.37 -10.53 -5.33
N PHE A 133 -5.60 -11.00 -5.14
CA PHE A 133 -6.25 -10.99 -3.83
C PHE A 133 -5.47 -11.79 -2.80
N PHE A 134 -4.96 -12.96 -3.16
CA PHE A 134 -4.12 -13.78 -2.28
C PHE A 134 -2.84 -13.02 -1.87
N VAL A 135 -2.12 -12.44 -2.82
CA VAL A 135 -0.92 -11.64 -2.53
C VAL A 135 -1.24 -10.46 -1.61
N MET A 136 -2.30 -9.72 -1.90
CA MET A 136 -2.66 -8.52 -1.14
C MET A 136 -3.17 -8.84 0.28
N SER A 137 -3.83 -9.99 0.48
CA SER A 137 -4.51 -10.34 1.74
C SER A 137 -3.69 -11.28 2.61
N VAL A 138 -3.11 -12.34 2.02
CA VAL A 138 -2.47 -13.43 2.75
C VAL A 138 -0.99 -13.14 3.02
N LEU A 139 -0.23 -12.72 1.99
CA LEU A 139 1.18 -12.40 2.18
C LEU A 139 1.39 -11.24 3.17
N HIS A 140 0.49 -10.27 3.18
CA HIS A 140 0.55 -9.19 4.14
C HIS A 140 0.44 -9.67 5.61
N ARG A 141 -0.37 -10.70 5.89
CA ARG A 141 -0.44 -11.30 7.24
C ARG A 141 0.83 -12.05 7.62
N LEU A 142 1.52 -12.63 6.63
CA LEU A 142 2.82 -13.26 6.84
C LEU A 142 3.89 -12.20 7.14
N ASP A 143 3.92 -11.12 6.39
CA ASP A 143 4.80 -9.97 6.64
C ASP A 143 4.62 -9.41 8.06
N GLU A 144 3.38 -9.18 8.49
CA GLU A 144 3.10 -8.72 9.86
C GLU A 144 3.61 -9.70 10.91
N ARG A 145 3.49 -11.02 10.70
CA ARG A 145 3.98 -12.03 11.65
C ARG A 145 5.51 -12.15 11.67
N VAL A 146 6.17 -12.01 10.53
CA VAL A 146 7.63 -12.10 10.43
C VAL A 146 8.28 -10.81 10.94
N ILE A 147 7.71 -9.65 10.62
CA ILE A 147 8.23 -8.34 11.02
C ILE A 147 7.85 -8.02 12.48
N SER A 148 6.73 -8.53 13.02
CA SER A 148 6.30 -8.28 14.39
C SER A 148 7.21 -8.89 15.46
N SER A 149 8.12 -9.78 15.09
CA SER A 149 9.16 -10.27 16.02
C SER A 149 10.22 -9.22 16.35
N VAL A 150 10.24 -8.08 15.64
CA VAL A 150 11.17 -6.99 15.85
C VAL A 150 10.42 -5.67 15.76
N LYS A 151 10.10 -5.10 16.90
CA LYS A 151 9.43 -3.79 16.97
C LYS A 151 10.46 -2.67 16.82
N ILE A 152 10.36 -1.93 15.71
CA ILE A 152 11.11 -0.68 15.54
C ILE A 152 10.24 0.43 16.14
N ILE A 153 10.77 1.15 17.11
CA ILE A 153 10.08 2.22 17.82
C ILE A 153 10.89 3.49 17.67
N ASN A 154 10.21 4.56 17.34
CA ASN A 154 10.81 5.88 17.32
C ASN A 154 10.46 6.60 18.62
N LEU A 155 11.49 7.01 19.34
CA LEU A 155 11.39 7.80 20.55
C LEU A 155 11.85 9.22 20.27
N TYR A 156 11.01 10.19 20.58
CA TYR A 156 11.41 11.58 20.71
C TYR A 156 11.80 11.81 22.15
N VAL A 157 13.01 12.32 22.38
CA VAL A 157 13.57 12.55 23.72
C VAL A 157 14.14 13.96 23.78
N GLU A 158 13.74 14.73 24.80
CA GLU A 158 14.37 16.01 25.13
C GLU A 158 15.29 15.81 26.29
N LEU A 159 16.51 16.39 26.21
CA LEU A 159 17.57 16.26 27.17
C LEU A 159 17.95 17.60 27.78
N SER A 160 18.40 17.56 29.01
CA SER A 160 18.88 18.76 29.73
C SER A 160 20.22 19.24 29.17
N GLN A 161 21.14 18.33 28.87
CA GLN A 161 22.50 18.62 28.40
C GLN A 161 22.95 17.64 27.31
N MET A 162 23.94 18.04 26.52
CA MET A 162 24.51 17.19 25.47
C MET A 162 25.24 15.94 26.02
N SER A 163 25.78 16.03 27.26
CA SER A 163 26.38 14.89 27.97
C SER A 163 25.41 13.73 28.19
N ASP A 164 24.11 14.03 28.35
CA ASP A 164 23.08 13.05 28.68
C ASP A 164 22.77 12.11 27.50
N VAL A 165 23.12 12.51 26.26
CA VAL A 165 23.10 11.64 25.11
C VAL A 165 23.95 10.38 25.32
N GLY A 166 25.12 10.54 25.96
CA GLY A 166 25.99 9.42 26.27
C GLY A 166 25.38 8.44 27.27
N HIS A 167 24.65 8.96 28.27
CA HIS A 167 23.92 8.14 29.25
C HIS A 167 22.79 7.35 28.57
N LEU A 168 22.01 8.01 27.70
CA LEU A 168 20.93 7.41 26.94
C LEU A 168 21.43 6.28 26.03
N MET A 169 22.56 6.50 25.31
CA MET A 169 23.15 5.49 24.44
C MET A 169 23.72 4.29 25.22
N ARG A 170 24.31 4.53 26.36
CA ARG A 170 24.84 3.48 27.24
C ARG A 170 23.68 2.64 27.76
N PHE A 171 22.63 3.28 28.26
CA PHE A 171 21.43 2.60 28.73
C PHE A 171 20.80 1.73 27.65
N ALA A 172 20.63 2.27 26.42
CA ALA A 172 20.10 1.49 25.31
C ALA A 172 20.95 0.24 25.04
N LYS A 173 22.28 0.35 25.15
CA LYS A 173 23.19 -0.77 24.93
C LYS A 173 23.11 -1.80 26.08
N GLU A 174 22.98 -1.36 27.34
CA GLU A 174 22.82 -2.23 28.52
C GLU A 174 21.52 -3.05 28.48
N GLN A 175 20.47 -2.48 27.88
CA GLN A 175 19.18 -3.16 27.65
C GLN A 175 19.15 -4.01 26.34
N ASP A 176 20.29 -4.23 25.69
CA ASP A 176 20.40 -4.96 24.41
C ASP A 176 19.53 -4.37 23.30
N LEU A 177 19.27 -3.06 23.35
CA LEU A 177 18.51 -2.35 22.33
C LEU A 177 19.45 -1.91 21.21
N LYS A 178 19.08 -2.28 19.95
CA LYS A 178 19.84 -1.80 18.79
C LYS A 178 19.37 -0.42 18.39
N VAL A 179 20.26 0.56 18.47
CA VAL A 179 20.01 1.90 17.96
C VAL A 179 20.30 1.89 16.46
N ASN A 180 19.26 2.10 15.65
CA ASN A 180 19.39 2.10 14.19
C ASN A 180 19.69 3.48 13.63
N ASP A 181 19.12 4.52 14.25
CA ASP A 181 19.28 5.91 13.79
C ASP A 181 19.14 6.90 14.96
N VAL A 182 19.86 8.01 14.87
CA VAL A 182 19.84 9.10 15.84
C VAL A 182 19.81 10.42 15.08
N GLU A 183 18.72 11.12 15.16
CA GLU A 183 18.54 12.40 14.51
C GLU A 183 18.39 13.51 15.56
N PHE A 184 19.23 14.53 15.50
CA PHE A 184 19.11 15.71 16.36
C PHE A 184 18.02 16.63 15.79
N VAL A 185 17.06 16.99 16.64
CA VAL A 185 15.95 17.87 16.30
C VAL A 185 15.94 19.05 17.27
N ARG A 186 15.35 20.16 16.88
CA ARG A 186 15.19 21.29 17.76
C ARG A 186 14.09 20.99 18.79
N GLY A 187 14.47 20.93 20.06
CA GLY A 187 13.53 20.70 21.16
C GLY A 187 12.58 21.88 21.39
N LYS A 188 11.47 21.61 22.03
CA LYS A 188 10.51 22.61 22.49
C LYS A 188 10.88 23.19 23.86
N SER A 189 11.74 22.49 24.62
CA SER A 189 12.20 22.89 25.94
C SER A 189 13.20 24.02 25.90
N ALA A 190 13.43 24.62 27.06
CA ALA A 190 14.39 25.73 27.22
C ALA A 190 15.84 25.36 26.85
N SER A 191 16.25 24.10 27.00
CA SER A 191 17.53 23.57 26.53
C SER A 191 17.66 23.50 25.02
N GLY A 192 16.53 23.46 24.30
CA GLY A 192 16.46 23.34 22.84
C GLY A 192 17.05 22.05 22.27
N LEU A 193 17.51 21.12 23.12
CA LEU A 193 18.15 19.87 22.72
C LEU A 193 17.14 18.72 22.72
N ALA A 194 16.83 18.22 21.54
CA ALA A 194 16.03 17.03 21.38
C ALA A 194 16.63 16.09 20.35
N LEU A 195 16.33 14.81 20.49
CA LEU A 195 16.75 13.80 19.52
C LEU A 195 15.63 12.82 19.27
N THR A 196 15.58 12.31 18.05
CA THR A 196 14.74 11.19 17.68
C THR A 196 15.60 9.95 17.57
N LEU A 197 15.27 8.92 18.35
CA LEU A 197 15.94 7.63 18.34
C LEU A 197 15.08 6.60 17.66
N THR A 198 15.63 5.89 16.70
CA THR A 198 15.01 4.69 16.12
C THR A 198 15.61 3.45 16.81
N LEU A 199 14.85 2.86 17.72
CA LEU A 199 15.27 1.72 18.51
C LEU A 199 14.61 0.44 18.03
N LYS A 200 15.41 -0.64 18.02
CA LYS A 200 14.95 -1.98 17.71
C LYS A 200 14.88 -2.81 18.98
N PHE A 201 13.67 -3.24 19.34
CA PHE A 201 13.41 -4.02 20.53
C PHE A 201 13.40 -5.51 20.21
N PRO A 202 14.11 -6.37 20.96
CA PRO A 202 14.12 -7.81 20.77
C PRO A 202 12.83 -8.50 21.25
N LYS A 203 12.02 -7.81 22.06
CA LYS A 203 10.72 -8.29 22.60
C LYS A 203 9.63 -7.26 22.36
N CYS A 204 8.37 -7.71 22.38
CA CYS A 204 7.23 -6.80 22.34
C CYS A 204 7.07 -6.08 23.67
N TYR A 205 7.46 -4.80 23.70
CA TYR A 205 7.15 -3.88 24.81
C TYR A 205 5.90 -3.07 24.45
N THR A 206 5.09 -2.77 25.45
CA THR A 206 4.00 -1.79 25.32
C THR A 206 4.57 -0.38 25.31
N GLN A 207 3.81 0.60 24.80
CA GLN A 207 4.25 2.00 24.83
C GLN A 207 4.53 2.49 26.27
N ILE A 208 3.72 2.03 27.24
CA ILE A 208 3.85 2.39 28.66
C ILE A 208 5.16 1.84 29.23
N GLU A 209 5.47 0.56 29.02
CA GLU A 209 6.72 -0.05 29.48
C GLU A 209 7.97 0.64 28.92
N ILE A 210 7.89 1.12 27.67
CA ILE A 210 9.00 1.87 27.05
C ILE A 210 9.17 3.22 27.71
N ILE A 211 8.08 3.93 27.96
CA ILE A 211 8.12 5.22 28.67
C ILE A 211 8.67 5.03 30.08
N GLU A 212 8.20 4.04 30.83
CA GLU A 212 8.71 3.72 32.15
C GLU A 212 10.20 3.37 32.13
N LEU A 213 10.64 2.54 31.17
CA LEU A 213 12.02 2.11 31.02
C LEU A 213 12.99 3.29 30.83
N PHE A 214 12.61 4.24 29.98
CA PHE A 214 13.48 5.38 29.64
C PHE A 214 13.28 6.59 30.54
N SER A 215 12.17 6.68 31.28
CA SER A 215 11.94 7.78 32.26
C SER A 215 12.88 7.74 33.48
N THR A 216 13.54 6.60 33.71
CA THR A 216 14.52 6.43 34.79
C THR A 216 15.89 7.03 34.49
N ILE A 217 16.13 7.51 33.26
CA ILE A 217 17.42 8.02 32.82
C ILE A 217 17.57 9.47 33.28
N GLU A 218 18.66 9.76 34.02
CA GLU A 218 18.99 11.12 34.37
C GLU A 218 19.21 12.02 33.17
N GLY A 219 18.65 13.23 33.20
CA GLY A 219 18.79 14.21 32.12
C GLY A 219 17.67 14.17 31.07
N VAL A 220 16.74 13.18 31.09
CA VAL A 220 15.54 13.14 30.21
C VAL A 220 14.49 14.07 30.81
N THR A 221 14.13 15.13 30.08
CA THR A 221 13.11 16.12 30.50
C THR A 221 11.74 15.84 29.91
N TYR A 222 11.68 15.29 28.71
CA TYR A 222 10.44 14.91 28.04
C TYR A 222 10.68 13.73 27.11
N MET A 223 9.67 12.87 26.98
CA MET A 223 9.73 11.74 26.08
C MET A 223 8.37 11.41 25.48
N GLU A 224 8.38 11.04 24.21
CA GLU A 224 7.19 10.65 23.46
C GLU A 224 7.53 9.51 22.48
N VAL A 225 6.65 8.51 22.40
CA VAL A 225 6.72 7.45 21.39
C VAL A 225 6.01 7.95 20.14
N ILE A 226 6.74 8.00 19.02
CA ILE A 226 6.23 8.59 17.76
C ILE A 226 5.96 7.49 16.72
#